data_74bb645db85d79e79f4093f8c2e32199
#
_entry.id   74bb645db85d79e79f4093f8c2e32199
#
_cell.length_a   1.000
_cell.length_b   1.000
_cell.length_c   1.000
_cell.angle_alpha   90.00
_cell.angle_beta   90.00
_cell.angle_gamma   90.00
#
_symmetry.space_group_name_H-M   'P 1'
#
loop_
_entity.id
_entity.type
_entity.pdbx_description
1 polymer ?
#
loop_
_entity_poly.entity_id
_entity_poly.type
_entity_poly.pdbx_seq_one_letter_code
_entity_poly.pdbx_strand_id
1 'polypeptide(L)'
;LFSGPTGVGKTEVARQLSHMMGIDLVRFDMSEYMERHSVSRLIGAPPGYVGFDQGGLLTEAVTKNPHCVLLLDEIEKAHPEVFNLLLQVMDHGTLTDNNGRKADFRNVIIVLTTNAGAESMTRASIGFTHQDHSSDGTEIIKKSFTPEFRNRLDAIIQFGRLTHDSIKFVVDKFLTELQAQLEDKHVLLEVDESARNWLAEKGYDPLMGARPMARLIQDKIKRPLAEQILFGDLAENGGTVHITLRDGELEIEVPEA
;
A
#
# COMPACT_ATOMS: atom_id res chain seq x y z
N LEU A 1 -11.00 9.09 -0.14
CA LEU A 1 -10.27 8.70 -1.35
C LEU A 1 -8.84 9.22 -1.27
N PHE A 2 -7.86 8.32 -1.41
CA PHE A 2 -6.43 8.63 -1.51
C PHE A 2 -6.01 8.61 -2.98
N SER A 3 -5.60 9.74 -3.50
CA SER A 3 -5.18 9.88 -4.90
C SER A 3 -3.70 10.28 -4.98
N GLY A 4 -3.00 9.85 -6.01
CA GLY A 4 -1.61 10.23 -6.24
C GLY A 4 -0.79 9.14 -6.92
N PRO A 5 0.50 9.39 -7.18
CA PRO A 5 1.38 8.48 -7.88
C PRO A 5 1.51 7.11 -7.18
N THR A 6 1.98 6.15 -7.95
CA THR A 6 2.34 4.82 -7.41
C THR A 6 3.52 4.95 -6.45
N GLY A 7 3.51 4.15 -5.37
CA GLY A 7 4.64 4.04 -4.45
C GLY A 7 4.88 5.22 -3.51
N VAL A 8 3.90 6.14 -3.36
CA VAL A 8 3.98 7.28 -2.43
C VAL A 8 3.41 6.98 -1.02
N GLY A 9 2.95 5.75 -0.76
CA GLY A 9 2.53 5.32 0.55
C GLY A 9 1.02 5.30 0.82
N LYS A 10 0.14 5.45 -0.17
CA LYS A 10 -1.33 5.43 0.02
C LYS A 10 -1.82 4.21 0.81
N THR A 11 -1.45 3.01 0.37
CA THR A 11 -1.80 1.73 1.03
C THR A 11 -1.18 1.65 2.42
N GLU A 12 0.03 2.18 2.60
CA GLU A 12 0.72 2.18 3.88
C GLU A 12 0.02 3.07 4.92
N VAL A 13 -0.46 4.25 4.51
CA VAL A 13 -1.23 5.13 5.42
C VAL A 13 -2.50 4.43 5.89
N ALA A 14 -3.20 3.69 5.03
CA ALA A 14 -4.38 2.92 5.44
C ALA A 14 -4.01 1.81 6.45
N ARG A 15 -2.86 1.15 6.28
CA ARG A 15 -2.35 0.14 7.22
C ARG A 15 -1.99 0.77 8.57
N GLN A 16 -1.27 1.88 8.56
CA GLN A 16 -0.92 2.58 9.78
C GLN A 16 -2.15 3.12 10.51
N LEU A 17 -3.16 3.58 9.78
CA LEU A 17 -4.43 4.00 10.35
C LEU A 17 -5.11 2.85 11.13
N SER A 18 -5.19 1.65 10.53
CA SER A 18 -5.77 0.48 11.20
C SER A 18 -4.99 0.09 12.45
N HIS A 19 -3.66 0.13 12.38
CA HIS A 19 -2.78 -0.17 13.51
C HIS A 19 -2.96 0.85 14.66
N MET A 20 -2.97 2.15 14.35
CA MET A 20 -3.16 3.21 15.35
C MET A 20 -4.52 3.16 16.02
N MET A 21 -5.55 2.72 15.30
CA MET A 21 -6.91 2.58 15.84
C MET A 21 -7.13 1.25 16.55
N GLY A 22 -6.20 0.30 16.45
CA GLY A 22 -6.33 -1.04 17.03
C GLY A 22 -7.45 -1.87 16.40
N ILE A 23 -7.73 -1.66 15.09
CA ILE A 23 -8.76 -2.36 14.33
C ILE A 23 -8.14 -3.08 13.12
N ASP A 24 -8.83 -4.08 12.60
CA ASP A 24 -8.32 -4.87 11.48
C ASP A 24 -8.29 -4.08 10.17
N LEU A 25 -7.32 -4.41 9.31
CA LEU A 25 -7.28 -3.97 7.91
C LEU A 25 -7.82 -5.08 7.01
N VAL A 26 -8.93 -4.81 6.35
CA VAL A 26 -9.49 -5.66 5.29
C VAL A 26 -9.15 -5.03 3.95
N ARG A 27 -8.41 -5.74 3.11
CA ARG A 27 -7.94 -5.22 1.81
C ARG A 27 -8.48 -6.03 0.66
N PHE A 28 -8.97 -5.32 -0.36
CA PHE A 28 -9.30 -5.87 -1.68
C PHE A 28 -8.55 -5.09 -2.76
N ASP A 29 -7.85 -5.80 -3.63
CA ASP A 29 -7.22 -5.23 -4.82
C ASP A 29 -8.23 -5.22 -5.97
N MET A 30 -8.61 -4.04 -6.43
CA MET A 30 -9.65 -3.88 -7.43
C MET A 30 -9.22 -4.35 -8.82
N SER A 31 -7.94 -4.57 -9.05
CA SER A 31 -7.46 -5.22 -10.27
C SER A 31 -7.96 -6.68 -10.44
N GLU A 32 -8.35 -7.33 -9.34
CA GLU A 32 -8.98 -8.66 -9.38
C GLU A 32 -10.48 -8.61 -9.73
N TYR A 33 -11.08 -7.41 -9.71
CA TYR A 33 -12.52 -7.18 -9.91
C TYR A 33 -12.80 -6.29 -11.13
N MET A 34 -11.99 -6.41 -12.16
CA MET A 34 -12.15 -5.69 -13.44
C MET A 34 -13.30 -6.22 -14.28
N GLU A 35 -13.58 -7.52 -14.17
CA GLU A 35 -14.58 -8.19 -14.98
C GLU A 35 -15.87 -8.41 -14.19
N ARG A 36 -17.01 -8.36 -14.89
CA ARG A 36 -18.32 -8.52 -14.26
C ARG A 36 -18.47 -9.81 -13.45
N HIS A 37 -17.94 -10.91 -13.94
CA HIS A 37 -18.01 -12.18 -13.23
C HIS A 37 -17.20 -12.19 -11.93
N SER A 38 -16.14 -11.41 -11.84
CA SER A 38 -15.35 -11.31 -10.60
C SER A 38 -16.05 -10.47 -9.53
N VAL A 39 -16.92 -9.53 -9.91
CA VAL A 39 -17.76 -8.76 -8.96
C VAL A 39 -18.70 -9.69 -8.17
N SER A 40 -19.20 -10.76 -8.80
CA SER A 40 -20.02 -11.76 -8.11
C SER A 40 -19.30 -12.41 -6.92
N ARG A 41 -17.98 -12.42 -6.90
CA ARG A 41 -17.21 -12.91 -5.73
C ARG A 41 -17.34 -11.97 -4.53
N LEU A 42 -17.53 -10.66 -4.75
CA LEU A 42 -17.68 -9.69 -3.66
C LEU A 42 -19.03 -9.80 -2.96
N ILE A 43 -20.11 -10.09 -3.71
CA ILE A 43 -21.49 -10.10 -3.21
C ILE A 43 -22.18 -11.46 -3.32
N GLY A 44 -21.43 -12.52 -3.62
CA GLY A 44 -21.96 -13.85 -3.87
C GLY A 44 -22.49 -14.05 -5.28
N ALA A 45 -22.55 -15.31 -5.74
CA ALA A 45 -23.12 -15.63 -7.02
C ALA A 45 -24.66 -15.55 -6.98
N PRO A 46 -25.33 -15.13 -8.08
CA PRO A 46 -26.79 -15.16 -8.15
C PRO A 46 -27.35 -16.60 -8.05
N PRO A 47 -28.61 -16.77 -7.62
CA PRO A 47 -29.26 -18.05 -7.60
C PRO A 47 -29.18 -18.78 -8.93
N GLY A 48 -28.79 -20.07 -8.91
CA GLY A 48 -28.65 -20.91 -10.10
C GLY A 48 -27.26 -20.92 -10.73
N TYR A 49 -26.31 -20.13 -10.22
CA TYR A 49 -24.92 -20.16 -10.66
C TYR A 49 -24.05 -21.02 -9.72
N VAL A 50 -22.95 -21.56 -10.27
CA VAL A 50 -21.96 -22.30 -9.47
C VAL A 50 -21.38 -21.38 -8.41
N GLY A 51 -21.35 -21.85 -7.15
CA GLY A 51 -20.86 -21.06 -6.02
C GLY A 51 -21.94 -20.21 -5.32
N PHE A 52 -23.22 -20.37 -5.63
CA PHE A 52 -24.31 -19.65 -4.96
C PHE A 52 -24.30 -19.84 -3.43
N ASP A 53 -23.93 -21.04 -2.94
CA ASP A 53 -23.87 -21.34 -1.51
C ASP A 53 -22.72 -20.59 -0.78
N GLN A 54 -21.78 -20.02 -1.53
CA GLN A 54 -20.70 -19.20 -0.99
C GLN A 54 -21.20 -17.77 -0.85
N GLY A 55 -21.05 -17.18 0.34
CA GLY A 55 -21.36 -15.78 0.58
C GLY A 55 -20.44 -14.84 -0.19
N GLY A 56 -20.79 -13.56 -0.24
CA GLY A 56 -19.95 -12.56 -0.84
C GLY A 56 -18.70 -12.28 0.01
N LEU A 57 -17.53 -12.28 -0.60
CA LEU A 57 -16.27 -12.03 0.12
C LEU A 57 -16.28 -10.70 0.89
N LEU A 58 -16.88 -9.67 0.32
CA LEU A 58 -16.96 -8.35 0.96
C LEU A 58 -17.91 -8.37 2.16
N THR A 59 -19.10 -8.96 2.01
CA THR A 59 -20.08 -9.05 3.08
C THR A 59 -19.61 -9.96 4.22
N GLU A 60 -18.95 -11.08 3.89
CA GLU A 60 -18.36 -11.98 4.89
C GLU A 60 -17.21 -11.30 5.66
N ALA A 61 -16.30 -10.62 4.96
CA ALA A 61 -15.16 -9.94 5.58
C ALA A 61 -15.62 -8.87 6.57
N VAL A 62 -16.62 -8.05 6.20
CA VAL A 62 -17.17 -6.99 7.08
C VAL A 62 -17.99 -7.60 8.22
N THR A 63 -18.75 -8.66 7.97
CA THR A 63 -19.50 -9.35 9.03
C THR A 63 -18.56 -9.94 10.08
N LYS A 64 -17.41 -10.48 9.64
CA LYS A 64 -16.38 -11.02 10.54
C LYS A 64 -15.64 -9.92 11.30
N ASN A 65 -15.40 -8.77 10.65
CA ASN A 65 -14.67 -7.63 11.20
C ASN A 65 -15.55 -6.38 11.14
N PRO A 66 -16.57 -6.23 12.01
CA PRO A 66 -17.53 -5.14 11.92
C PRO A 66 -16.95 -3.76 12.24
N HIS A 67 -15.76 -3.71 12.84
CA HIS A 67 -14.96 -2.52 13.09
C HIS A 67 -13.62 -2.71 12.38
N CYS A 68 -13.49 -2.19 11.17
CA CYS A 68 -12.27 -2.35 10.39
C CYS A 68 -12.00 -1.14 9.49
N VAL A 69 -10.77 -1.05 9.00
CA VAL A 69 -10.44 -0.24 7.82
C VAL A 69 -10.61 -1.13 6.60
N LEU A 70 -11.57 -0.80 5.75
CA LEU A 70 -11.77 -1.46 4.46
C LEU A 70 -11.01 -0.68 3.40
N LEU A 71 -9.94 -1.28 2.89
CA LEU A 71 -9.11 -0.71 1.84
C LEU A 71 -9.46 -1.34 0.49
N LEU A 72 -9.97 -0.53 -0.42
CA LEU A 72 -10.17 -0.90 -1.83
C LEU A 72 -9.05 -0.24 -2.64
N ASP A 73 -8.07 -1.04 -3.00
CA ASP A 73 -6.85 -0.56 -3.66
C ASP A 73 -7.03 -0.51 -5.19
N GLU A 74 -6.56 0.56 -5.84
CA GLU A 74 -6.66 0.80 -7.28
C GLU A 74 -8.11 0.82 -7.81
N ILE A 75 -8.98 1.60 -7.15
CA ILE A 75 -10.43 1.63 -7.43
C ILE A 75 -10.78 1.98 -8.89
N GLU A 76 -9.91 2.71 -9.61
CA GLU A 76 -10.08 3.04 -11.02
C GLU A 76 -10.08 1.82 -11.93
N LYS A 77 -9.58 0.67 -11.46
CA LYS A 77 -9.57 -0.60 -12.21
C LYS A 77 -10.84 -1.42 -12.03
N ALA A 78 -11.64 -1.09 -11.01
CA ALA A 78 -12.83 -1.84 -10.69
C ALA A 78 -13.89 -1.78 -11.81
N HIS A 79 -14.61 -2.88 -11.99
CA HIS A 79 -15.78 -2.88 -12.85
C HIS A 79 -16.84 -1.86 -12.37
N PRO A 80 -17.60 -1.19 -13.26
CA PRO A 80 -18.60 -0.19 -12.87
C PRO A 80 -19.62 -0.65 -11.83
N GLU A 81 -19.95 -1.92 -11.78
CA GLU A 81 -20.85 -2.49 -10.76
C GLU A 81 -20.31 -2.34 -9.33
N VAL A 82 -18.98 -2.32 -9.13
CA VAL A 82 -18.38 -2.09 -7.82
C VAL A 82 -18.73 -0.69 -7.29
N PHE A 83 -18.74 0.32 -8.16
CA PHE A 83 -19.15 1.67 -7.78
C PHE A 83 -20.60 1.74 -7.34
N ASN A 84 -21.51 0.98 -7.98
CA ASN A 84 -22.91 0.90 -7.57
C ASN A 84 -23.05 0.25 -6.18
N LEU A 85 -22.25 -0.78 -5.87
CA LEU A 85 -22.21 -1.38 -4.53
C LEU A 85 -21.73 -0.38 -3.49
N LEU A 86 -20.68 0.38 -3.80
CA LEU A 86 -20.15 1.40 -2.90
C LEU A 86 -21.15 2.54 -2.66
N LEU A 87 -21.85 2.99 -3.69
CA LEU A 87 -22.93 3.98 -3.55
C LEU A 87 -24.01 3.47 -2.59
N GLN A 88 -24.44 2.21 -2.72
CA GLN A 88 -25.41 1.60 -1.81
C GLN A 88 -24.87 1.57 -0.36
N VAL A 89 -23.62 1.20 -0.17
CA VAL A 89 -22.97 1.18 1.15
C VAL A 89 -22.92 2.59 1.76
N MET A 90 -22.49 3.60 0.97
CA MET A 90 -22.36 4.97 1.43
C MET A 90 -23.72 5.62 1.75
N ASP A 91 -24.79 5.26 1.03
CA ASP A 91 -26.13 5.80 1.24
C ASP A 91 -26.86 5.14 2.42
N HIS A 92 -26.72 3.84 2.58
CA HIS A 92 -27.53 3.07 3.52
C HIS A 92 -26.73 2.50 4.69
N GLY A 93 -25.41 2.56 4.65
CA GLY A 93 -24.52 1.96 5.67
C GLY A 93 -24.61 0.44 5.74
N THR A 94 -25.25 -0.21 4.75
CA THR A 94 -25.43 -1.65 4.72
C THR A 94 -25.38 -2.18 3.29
N LEU A 95 -24.94 -3.44 3.15
CA LEU A 95 -24.94 -4.16 1.88
C LEU A 95 -25.58 -5.54 2.09
N THR A 96 -26.50 -5.90 1.21
CA THR A 96 -27.09 -7.25 1.20
C THR A 96 -26.51 -8.02 0.01
N ASP A 97 -25.94 -9.19 0.28
CA ASP A 97 -25.41 -10.05 -0.75
C ASP A 97 -26.53 -10.82 -1.51
N ASN A 98 -26.14 -11.52 -2.55
CA ASN A 98 -27.09 -12.30 -3.36
C ASN A 98 -27.72 -13.50 -2.60
N ASN A 99 -27.14 -13.89 -1.45
CA ASN A 99 -27.67 -14.91 -0.55
C ASN A 99 -28.61 -14.35 0.52
N GLY A 100 -28.88 -13.03 0.49
CA GLY A 100 -29.73 -12.35 1.45
C GLY A 100 -29.03 -12.01 2.79
N ARG A 101 -27.72 -12.21 2.91
CA ARG A 101 -26.95 -11.84 4.09
C ARG A 101 -26.70 -10.34 4.06
N LYS A 102 -26.99 -9.67 5.18
CA LYS A 102 -26.82 -8.25 5.34
C LYS A 102 -25.58 -7.94 6.17
N ALA A 103 -24.64 -7.20 5.60
CA ALA A 103 -23.46 -6.68 6.29
C ALA A 103 -23.69 -5.20 6.69
N ASP A 104 -23.22 -4.82 7.88
CA ASP A 104 -23.32 -3.46 8.44
C ASP A 104 -21.97 -2.75 8.29
N PHE A 105 -21.96 -1.64 7.56
CA PHE A 105 -20.76 -0.84 7.27
C PHE A 105 -20.66 0.44 8.09
N ARG A 106 -21.61 0.71 9.01
CA ARG A 106 -21.68 1.99 9.75
C ARG A 106 -20.46 2.23 10.64
N ASN A 107 -19.75 1.18 11.04
CA ASN A 107 -18.54 1.25 11.84
C ASN A 107 -17.29 0.91 11.03
N VAL A 108 -17.37 0.91 9.72
CA VAL A 108 -16.25 0.60 8.79
C VAL A 108 -15.69 1.91 8.24
N ILE A 109 -14.39 2.08 8.31
CA ILE A 109 -13.68 3.17 7.65
C ILE A 109 -13.31 2.72 6.24
N ILE A 110 -13.96 3.29 5.23
CA ILE A 110 -13.70 2.94 3.84
C ILE A 110 -12.59 3.83 3.30
N VAL A 111 -11.50 3.23 2.88
CA VAL A 111 -10.37 3.88 2.21
C VAL A 111 -10.28 3.36 0.78
N LEU A 112 -10.35 4.27 -0.17
CA LEU A 112 -10.20 3.99 -1.59
C LEU A 112 -8.88 4.56 -2.05
N THR A 113 -8.06 3.82 -2.78
CA THR A 113 -6.86 4.37 -3.40
C THR A 113 -7.00 4.45 -4.91
N THR A 114 -6.39 5.45 -5.52
CA THR A 114 -6.36 5.60 -6.97
C THR A 114 -5.02 6.18 -7.42
N ASN A 115 -4.57 5.72 -8.58
CA ASN A 115 -3.44 6.30 -9.31
C ASN A 115 -3.91 7.30 -10.38
N ALA A 116 -5.23 7.52 -10.50
CA ALA A 116 -5.76 8.52 -11.43
C ALA A 116 -5.19 9.90 -11.10
N GLY A 117 -4.71 10.60 -12.12
CA GLY A 117 -4.05 11.89 -11.98
C GLY A 117 -2.53 11.83 -11.80
N ALA A 118 -1.94 10.66 -11.59
CA ALA A 118 -0.51 10.51 -11.44
C ALA A 118 0.28 10.93 -12.70
N GLU A 119 -0.25 10.64 -13.88
CA GLU A 119 0.41 10.96 -15.15
C GLU A 119 0.48 12.48 -15.43
N SER A 120 -0.51 13.24 -14.99
CA SER A 120 -0.49 14.70 -15.15
C SER A 120 0.51 15.37 -14.21
N MET A 121 0.68 14.81 -13.01
CA MET A 121 1.74 15.23 -12.08
C MET A 121 3.15 14.87 -12.60
N THR A 122 3.25 13.93 -13.56
CA THR A 122 4.52 13.46 -14.12
C THR A 122 4.90 14.26 -15.37
N ARG A 123 3.95 14.88 -16.06
CA ARG A 123 4.23 15.79 -17.16
C ARG A 123 4.83 17.06 -16.55
N ALA A 124 6.14 17.01 -16.32
CA ALA A 124 6.92 18.19 -16.02
C ALA A 124 6.59 19.25 -17.07
N SER A 125 6.30 20.45 -16.64
CA SER A 125 6.05 21.56 -17.53
C SER A 125 7.28 21.71 -18.45
N ILE A 126 7.10 21.37 -19.71
CA ILE A 126 8.00 21.80 -20.78
C ILE A 126 7.68 23.28 -20.98
N GLY A 127 8.22 24.12 -20.07
CA GLY A 127 7.98 25.57 -20.10
C GLY A 127 8.40 26.27 -18.81
N PHE A 128 8.95 27.45 -18.93
CA PHE A 128 9.57 28.27 -17.87
C PHE A 128 8.59 28.89 -16.84
N THR A 129 7.40 28.35 -16.64
CA THR A 129 6.46 28.83 -15.63
C THR A 129 6.14 27.73 -14.63
N HIS A 130 6.43 27.97 -13.35
CA HIS A 130 5.91 27.20 -12.23
C HIS A 130 4.38 27.35 -12.21
N GLN A 131 3.66 26.46 -12.88
CA GLN A 131 2.22 26.32 -12.68
C GLN A 131 1.96 25.38 -11.50
N ASP A 132 1.11 25.84 -10.62
CA ASP A 132 0.67 25.11 -9.45
C ASP A 132 -0.25 23.95 -9.93
N HIS A 133 0.29 22.74 -10.03
CA HIS A 133 -0.38 21.55 -10.57
C HIS A 133 -1.39 20.91 -9.60
N SER A 134 -1.70 21.55 -8.48
CA SER A 134 -2.71 21.08 -7.54
C SER A 134 -4.12 21.03 -8.15
N SER A 135 -4.41 21.86 -9.14
CA SER A 135 -5.67 21.89 -9.89
C SER A 135 -5.82 20.70 -10.86
N ASP A 136 -4.72 20.22 -11.44
CA ASP A 136 -4.75 19.18 -12.47
C ASP A 136 -5.17 17.82 -11.91
N GLY A 137 -4.69 17.47 -10.70
CA GLY A 137 -5.06 16.24 -10.01
C GLY A 137 -6.57 16.18 -9.70
N THR A 138 -7.14 17.31 -9.30
CA THR A 138 -8.58 17.43 -9.00
C THR A 138 -9.42 17.27 -10.26
N GLU A 139 -8.98 17.82 -11.40
CA GLU A 139 -9.71 17.69 -12.67
C GLU A 139 -9.73 16.25 -13.18
N ILE A 140 -8.64 15.51 -13.00
CA ILE A 140 -8.60 14.10 -13.41
C ILE A 140 -9.50 13.25 -12.54
N ILE A 141 -9.53 13.48 -11.22
CA ILE A 141 -10.48 12.82 -10.33
C ILE A 141 -11.93 13.13 -10.77
N LYS A 142 -12.22 14.37 -11.18
CA LYS A 142 -13.52 14.76 -11.72
C LYS A 142 -13.88 14.00 -13.00
N LYS A 143 -12.91 13.66 -13.83
CA LYS A 143 -13.11 12.89 -15.08
C LYS A 143 -13.21 11.38 -14.82
N SER A 144 -12.50 10.87 -13.82
CA SER A 144 -12.43 9.43 -13.53
C SER A 144 -13.63 8.93 -12.71
N PHE A 145 -14.25 9.80 -11.90
CA PHE A 145 -15.36 9.42 -11.03
C PHE A 145 -16.58 10.29 -11.26
N THR A 146 -17.76 9.67 -11.25
CA THR A 146 -19.03 10.39 -11.44
C THR A 146 -19.24 11.44 -10.33
N PRO A 147 -19.96 12.54 -10.62
CA PRO A 147 -20.32 13.52 -9.58
C PRO A 147 -21.05 12.89 -8.39
N GLU A 148 -21.92 11.94 -8.66
CA GLU A 148 -22.67 11.22 -7.65
C GLU A 148 -21.75 10.49 -6.66
N PHE A 149 -20.76 9.74 -7.17
CA PHE A 149 -19.78 9.03 -6.34
C PHE A 149 -18.93 10.01 -5.52
N ARG A 150 -18.42 11.07 -6.17
CA ARG A 150 -17.56 12.06 -5.50
C ARG A 150 -18.27 12.80 -4.36
N ASN A 151 -19.57 13.11 -4.52
CA ASN A 151 -20.34 13.82 -3.52
C ASN A 151 -20.62 13.00 -2.24
N ARG A 152 -20.36 11.68 -2.28
CA ARG A 152 -20.49 10.78 -1.12
C ARG A 152 -19.18 10.53 -0.40
N LEU A 153 -18.07 11.03 -0.95
CA LEU A 153 -16.77 10.95 -0.30
C LEU A 153 -16.65 12.04 0.77
N ASP A 154 -16.32 11.66 1.99
CA ASP A 154 -16.06 12.62 3.09
C ASP A 154 -14.80 13.44 2.83
N ALA A 155 -13.77 12.83 2.25
CA ALA A 155 -12.52 13.49 1.94
C ALA A 155 -11.83 12.90 0.71
N ILE A 156 -11.14 13.77 -0.03
CA ILE A 156 -10.19 13.41 -1.08
C ILE A 156 -8.83 13.92 -0.66
N ILE A 157 -7.89 13.00 -0.40
CA ILE A 157 -6.55 13.31 0.06
C ILE A 157 -5.57 13.06 -1.08
N GLN A 158 -4.86 14.10 -1.47
CA GLN A 158 -3.87 14.02 -2.54
C GLN A 158 -2.48 13.74 -1.96
N PHE A 159 -1.86 12.68 -2.46
CA PHE A 159 -0.49 12.30 -2.14
C PHE A 159 0.45 12.85 -3.21
N GLY A 160 1.36 13.70 -2.80
CA GLY A 160 2.44 14.19 -3.64
C GLY A 160 3.55 13.16 -3.82
N ARG A 161 4.54 13.50 -4.65
CA ARG A 161 5.79 12.73 -4.73
C ARG A 161 6.52 12.81 -3.40
N LEU A 162 7.21 11.73 -3.06
CA LEU A 162 8.03 11.71 -1.85
C LEU A 162 9.19 12.70 -1.97
N THR A 163 9.38 13.50 -0.92
CA THR A 163 10.57 14.34 -0.77
C THR A 163 11.77 13.46 -0.40
N HIS A 164 12.98 13.99 -0.58
CA HIS A 164 14.21 13.28 -0.19
C HIS A 164 14.18 12.84 1.28
N ASP A 165 13.73 13.72 2.17
CA ASP A 165 13.59 13.40 3.59
C ASP A 165 12.54 12.31 3.85
N SER A 166 11.41 12.36 3.13
CA SER A 166 10.40 11.30 3.22
C SER A 166 10.93 9.93 2.75
N ILE A 167 11.79 9.92 1.73
CA ILE A 167 12.44 8.67 1.25
C ILE A 167 13.38 8.11 2.31
N LYS A 168 14.12 8.95 3.03
CA LYS A 168 14.97 8.50 4.16
C LYS A 168 14.14 7.83 5.26
N PHE A 169 12.99 8.40 5.63
CA PHE A 169 12.08 7.75 6.58
C PHE A 169 11.56 6.39 6.08
N VAL A 170 11.36 6.24 4.77
CA VAL A 170 11.01 4.93 4.20
C VAL A 170 12.16 3.93 4.35
N VAL A 171 13.40 4.35 4.12
CA VAL A 171 14.60 3.51 4.38
C VAL A 171 14.64 3.10 5.85
N ASP A 172 14.53 4.05 6.77
CA ASP A 172 14.58 3.79 8.21
C ASP A 172 13.49 2.81 8.65
N LYS A 173 12.29 2.93 8.11
CA LYS A 173 11.19 1.99 8.35
C LYS A 173 11.57 0.57 7.95
N PHE A 174 12.08 0.37 6.72
CA PHE A 174 12.48 -0.96 6.26
C PHE A 174 13.65 -1.53 7.05
N LEU A 175 14.60 -0.69 7.47
CA LEU A 175 15.71 -1.11 8.32
C LEU A 175 15.23 -1.51 9.72
N THR A 176 14.26 -0.77 10.29
CA THR A 176 13.64 -1.11 11.58
C THR A 176 12.86 -2.43 11.49
N GLU A 177 12.09 -2.62 10.42
CA GLU A 177 11.39 -3.89 10.17
C GLU A 177 12.36 -5.07 10.00
N LEU A 178 13.51 -4.83 9.37
CA LEU A 178 14.57 -5.84 9.25
C LEU A 178 15.20 -6.12 10.62
N GLN A 179 15.54 -5.10 11.40
CA GLN A 179 16.08 -5.26 12.75
C GLN A 179 15.16 -6.12 13.61
N ALA A 180 13.84 -5.86 13.60
CA ALA A 180 12.88 -6.65 14.36
C ALA A 180 12.87 -8.14 13.94
N GLN A 181 13.11 -8.46 12.65
CA GLN A 181 13.24 -9.84 12.18
C GLN A 181 14.54 -10.52 12.64
N LEU A 182 15.55 -9.75 13.01
CA LEU A 182 16.86 -10.23 13.42
C LEU A 182 17.00 -10.37 14.94
N GLU A 183 16.06 -9.85 15.73
CA GLU A 183 16.09 -9.91 17.20
C GLU A 183 16.16 -11.34 17.71
N ASP A 184 15.38 -12.26 17.17
CA ASP A 184 15.38 -13.69 17.56
C ASP A 184 16.72 -14.39 17.25
N LYS A 185 17.54 -13.79 16.40
CA LYS A 185 18.89 -14.29 16.04
C LYS A 185 20.00 -13.59 16.78
N HIS A 186 19.66 -12.67 17.69
CA HIS A 186 20.62 -11.85 18.44
C HIS A 186 21.56 -11.05 17.52
N VAL A 187 21.06 -10.61 16.36
CA VAL A 187 21.83 -9.80 15.40
C VAL A 187 21.39 -8.36 15.49
N LEU A 188 22.34 -7.47 15.77
CA LEU A 188 22.16 -6.02 15.76
C LEU A 188 22.63 -5.46 14.41
N LEU A 189 21.80 -4.61 13.81
CA LEU A 189 22.09 -3.98 12.53
C LEU A 189 22.46 -2.51 12.73
N GLU A 190 23.68 -2.14 12.40
CA GLU A 190 24.15 -0.76 12.36
C GLU A 190 24.38 -0.33 10.91
N VAL A 191 23.69 0.72 10.50
CA VAL A 191 23.73 1.21 9.10
C VAL A 191 24.22 2.65 9.10
N ASP A 192 25.31 2.89 8.39
CA ASP A 192 25.89 4.21 8.25
C ASP A 192 24.98 5.18 7.48
N GLU A 193 25.15 6.47 7.75
CA GLU A 193 24.42 7.54 7.04
C GLU A 193 24.69 7.52 5.53
N SER A 194 25.91 7.18 5.10
CA SER A 194 26.29 7.00 3.71
C SER A 194 25.52 5.87 3.03
N ALA A 195 25.37 4.73 3.71
CA ALA A 195 24.61 3.59 3.25
C ALA A 195 23.11 3.88 3.18
N ARG A 196 22.57 4.62 4.18
CA ARG A 196 21.16 5.07 4.19
C ARG A 196 20.86 6.01 3.01
N ASN A 197 21.75 6.96 2.73
CA ASN A 197 21.61 7.88 1.60
C ASN A 197 21.67 7.14 0.27
N TRP A 198 22.57 6.17 0.14
CA TRP A 198 22.68 5.31 -1.05
C TRP A 198 21.39 4.49 -1.26
N LEU A 199 20.84 3.89 -0.20
CA LEU A 199 19.57 3.19 -0.25
C LEU A 199 18.42 4.11 -0.68
N ALA A 200 18.37 5.33 -0.14
CA ALA A 200 17.36 6.31 -0.50
C ALA A 200 17.43 6.68 -1.98
N GLU A 201 18.63 6.87 -2.51
CA GLU A 201 18.85 7.21 -3.93
C GLU A 201 18.51 6.04 -4.86
N LYS A 202 19.03 4.84 -4.58
CA LYS A 202 18.86 3.66 -5.44
C LYS A 202 17.50 2.98 -5.28
N GLY A 203 16.87 3.10 -4.12
CA GLY A 203 15.58 2.50 -3.82
C GLY A 203 14.37 3.33 -4.24
N TYR A 204 14.59 4.53 -4.75
CA TYR A 204 13.54 5.42 -5.25
C TYR A 204 13.56 5.52 -6.78
N ASP A 205 12.40 5.41 -7.40
CA ASP A 205 12.18 5.60 -8.82
C ASP A 205 11.11 6.68 -9.06
N PRO A 206 11.31 7.65 -9.96
CA PRO A 206 10.35 8.72 -10.20
C PRO A 206 8.95 8.27 -10.65
N LEU A 207 8.84 7.07 -11.27
CA LEU A 207 7.59 6.49 -11.76
C LEU A 207 6.96 5.49 -10.78
N MET A 208 7.81 4.73 -10.07
CA MET A 208 7.40 3.66 -9.16
C MET A 208 7.43 4.08 -7.69
N GLY A 209 7.94 5.28 -7.39
CA GLY A 209 8.10 5.77 -6.02
C GLY A 209 9.09 4.93 -5.21
N ALA A 210 8.74 4.61 -3.97
CA ALA A 210 9.56 3.78 -3.09
C ALA A 210 9.28 2.26 -3.22
N ARG A 211 8.51 1.80 -4.21
CA ARG A 211 8.28 0.36 -4.44
C ARG A 211 9.57 -0.46 -4.63
N PRO A 212 10.60 0.02 -5.35
CA PRO A 212 11.85 -0.73 -5.53
C PRO A 212 12.64 -0.92 -4.23
N MET A 213 12.42 -0.09 -3.19
CA MET A 213 13.17 -0.10 -1.94
C MET A 213 13.17 -1.46 -1.25
N ALA A 214 12.00 -2.09 -1.13
CA ALA A 214 11.86 -3.40 -0.49
C ALA A 214 12.73 -4.46 -1.19
N ARG A 215 12.74 -4.45 -2.52
CA ARG A 215 13.54 -5.38 -3.33
C ARG A 215 15.04 -5.08 -3.20
N LEU A 216 15.42 -3.82 -3.21
CA LEU A 216 16.81 -3.41 -3.05
C LEU A 216 17.37 -3.90 -1.69
N ILE A 217 16.62 -3.68 -0.61
CA ILE A 217 17.00 -4.16 0.73
C ILE A 217 17.02 -5.70 0.78
N GLN A 218 16.06 -6.36 0.13
CA GLN A 218 16.05 -7.83 0.03
C GLN A 218 17.32 -8.36 -0.65
N ASP A 219 17.70 -7.78 -1.77
CA ASP A 219 18.80 -8.28 -2.59
C ASP A 219 20.17 -7.87 -2.04
N LYS A 220 20.31 -6.64 -1.51
CA LYS A 220 21.61 -6.10 -1.08
C LYS A 220 21.92 -6.32 0.41
N ILE A 221 20.91 -6.54 1.24
CA ILE A 221 21.10 -6.71 2.68
C ILE A 221 20.61 -8.06 3.17
N LYS A 222 19.31 -8.37 2.98
CA LYS A 222 18.72 -9.59 3.56
C LYS A 222 19.36 -10.88 3.08
N ARG A 223 19.63 -11.00 1.76
CA ARG A 223 20.24 -12.23 1.21
C ARG A 223 21.65 -12.46 1.71
N PRO A 224 22.60 -11.49 1.59
CA PRO A 224 23.95 -11.68 2.13
C PRO A 224 23.93 -11.95 3.64
N LEU A 225 23.06 -11.26 4.38
CA LEU A 225 22.94 -11.44 5.82
C LEU A 225 22.41 -12.83 6.21
N ALA A 226 21.45 -13.36 5.43
CA ALA A 226 20.92 -14.71 5.65
C ALA A 226 22.01 -15.78 5.47
N GLU A 227 22.95 -15.61 4.53
CA GLU A 227 24.08 -16.52 4.35
C GLU A 227 25.00 -16.50 5.59
N GLN A 228 25.28 -15.32 6.16
CA GLN A 228 26.08 -15.18 7.39
C GLN A 228 25.39 -15.78 8.61
N ILE A 229 24.07 -15.64 8.73
CA ILE A 229 23.27 -16.20 9.83
C ILE A 229 23.15 -17.73 9.72
N LEU A 230 23.12 -18.29 8.52
CA LEU A 230 22.92 -19.74 8.33
C LEU A 230 24.25 -20.52 8.32
N PHE A 231 25.29 -19.94 7.77
CA PHE A 231 26.53 -20.65 7.46
C PHE A 231 27.82 -19.91 7.86
N GLY A 232 27.71 -18.65 8.31
CA GLY A 232 28.83 -17.79 8.63
C GLY A 232 28.96 -17.52 10.14
N ASP A 233 29.68 -16.46 10.47
CA ASP A 233 30.08 -16.10 11.83
C ASP A 233 28.92 -15.74 12.77
N LEU A 234 27.76 -15.40 12.23
CA LEU A 234 26.54 -15.07 12.99
C LEU A 234 25.68 -16.30 13.36
N ALA A 235 26.09 -17.51 12.93
CA ALA A 235 25.26 -18.71 13.08
C ALA A 235 25.09 -19.17 14.54
N GLU A 236 26.11 -19.02 15.39
CA GLU A 236 26.11 -19.56 16.76
C GLU A 236 25.74 -18.52 17.82
N ASN A 237 26.32 -17.31 17.72
CA ASN A 237 26.24 -16.31 18.80
C ASN A 237 25.54 -15.01 18.42
N GLY A 238 25.10 -14.87 17.17
CA GLY A 238 24.65 -13.57 16.66
C GLY A 238 25.82 -12.58 16.55
N GLY A 239 25.54 -11.30 16.68
CA GLY A 239 26.57 -10.26 16.66
C GLY A 239 26.07 -8.93 16.09
N THR A 240 26.98 -7.95 16.01
CA THR A 240 26.68 -6.65 15.39
C THR A 240 27.14 -6.69 13.93
N VAL A 241 26.28 -6.26 13.04
CA VAL A 241 26.53 -6.16 11.60
C VAL A 241 26.58 -4.70 11.22
N HIS A 242 27.70 -4.26 10.65
CA HIS A 242 27.86 -2.91 10.13
C HIS A 242 27.63 -2.89 8.64
N ILE A 243 26.75 -1.99 8.17
CA ILE A 243 26.51 -1.75 6.76
C ILE A 243 27.05 -0.38 6.41
N THR A 244 28.06 -0.38 5.56
CA THR A 244 28.79 0.81 5.11
C THR A 244 28.70 0.94 3.58
N LEU A 245 29.12 2.09 3.09
CA LEU A 245 29.26 2.33 1.63
C LEU A 245 30.74 2.37 1.27
N ARG A 246 31.20 1.43 0.47
CA ARG A 246 32.57 1.40 -0.05
C ARG A 246 32.56 1.27 -1.57
N ASP A 247 33.33 2.07 -2.25
CA ASP A 247 33.48 2.08 -3.72
C ASP A 247 32.12 2.18 -4.49
N GLY A 248 31.10 2.81 -3.86
CA GLY A 248 29.77 2.99 -4.46
C GLY A 248 28.80 1.80 -4.30
N GLU A 249 29.21 0.76 -3.59
CA GLU A 249 28.39 -0.42 -3.25
C GLU A 249 28.26 -0.58 -1.74
N LEU A 250 27.18 -1.25 -1.30
CA LEU A 250 27.00 -1.58 0.12
C LEU A 250 27.95 -2.74 0.49
N GLU A 251 28.68 -2.54 1.56
CA GLU A 251 29.52 -3.55 2.20
C GLU A 251 28.93 -3.94 3.54
N ILE A 252 28.87 -5.24 3.81
CA ILE A 252 28.36 -5.81 5.06
C ILE A 252 29.56 -6.38 5.81
N GLU A 253 29.90 -5.72 6.91
CA GLU A 253 31.01 -6.13 7.79
C GLU A 253 30.42 -6.82 9.02
N VAL A 254 30.87 -8.03 9.26
CA VAL A 254 30.62 -8.77 10.51
C VAL A 254 31.93 -8.72 11.29
N PRO A 255 32.00 -8.03 12.44
CA PRO A 255 33.20 -8.02 13.25
C PRO A 255 33.55 -9.46 13.65
N GLU A 256 34.80 -9.85 13.49
CA GLU A 256 35.33 -11.10 14.03
C GLU A 256 35.16 -11.09 15.56
N ALA A 257 34.64 -12.20 16.09
CA ALA A 257 34.32 -12.39 17.51
C ALA A 257 35.60 -12.43 18.39
#